data_91fa88d7402d70413684bfbc0ca7ff1d
#
_entry.id   91fa88d7402d70413684bfbc0ca7ff1d
#
_cell.length_a   1.000
_cell.length_b   1.000
_cell.length_c   1.000
_cell.angle_alpha   90.00
_cell.angle_beta   90.00
_cell.angle_gamma   90.00
#
_symmetry.space_group_name_H-M   'P 1'
#
loop_
_entity.id
_entity.type
_entity.pdbx_description
1 polymer ?
#
loop_
_entity_poly.entity_id
_entity_poly.type
_entity_poly.pdbx_seq_one_letter_code
_entity_poly.pdbx_strand_id
1 'polypeptide(L)' 'MTTKKQLQQKNEQLWQTINQLRDNITKLEDEIETLKKENKTQRWTINELETMIFLLNGSVLDARY' A
#
# COMPACT_ATOMS: atom_id res chain seq x y z
N MET A 1 -42.49 0.84 21.01
CA MET A 1 -42.54 0.84 19.54
C MET A 1 -41.61 1.89 18.96
N THR A 2 -40.87 1.55 17.95
CA THR A 2 -39.99 2.48 17.25
C THR A 2 -40.85 3.40 16.37
N THR A 3 -40.74 4.69 16.53
CA THR A 3 -41.48 5.66 15.71
C THR A 3 -40.79 5.79 14.33
N LYS A 4 -41.57 6.27 13.36
CA LYS A 4 -41.07 6.59 12.02
C LYS A 4 -39.88 7.56 12.07
N LYS A 5 -39.97 8.54 12.96
CA LYS A 5 -38.90 9.52 13.16
C LYS A 5 -37.61 8.89 13.68
N GLN A 6 -37.71 7.94 14.61
CA GLN A 6 -36.56 7.21 15.14
C GLN A 6 -35.90 6.36 14.06
N LEU A 7 -36.68 5.68 13.23
CA LEU A 7 -36.17 4.91 12.10
C LEU A 7 -35.45 5.79 11.10
N GLN A 8 -35.99 6.97 10.82
CA GLN A 8 -35.38 7.92 9.90
C GLN A 8 -34.02 8.41 10.43
N GLN A 9 -33.94 8.74 11.74
CA GLN A 9 -32.70 9.15 12.38
C GLN A 9 -31.64 8.03 12.33
N LYS A 10 -32.05 6.79 12.59
CA LYS A 10 -31.16 5.63 12.49
C LYS A 10 -30.63 5.47 11.07
N ASN A 11 -31.49 5.61 10.08
CA ASN A 11 -31.09 5.51 8.69
C ASN A 11 -30.08 6.59 8.32
N GLU A 12 -30.28 7.82 8.75
CA GLU A 12 -29.32 8.89 8.50
C GLU A 12 -27.95 8.59 9.12
N GLN A 13 -27.93 8.10 10.36
CA GLN A 13 -26.70 7.71 11.03
C GLN A 13 -25.98 6.57 10.31
N LEU A 14 -26.74 5.59 9.84
CA LEU A 14 -26.18 4.47 9.06
C LEU A 14 -25.58 4.96 7.75
N TRP A 15 -26.25 5.86 7.06
CA TRP A 15 -25.74 6.44 5.81
C TRP A 15 -24.44 7.23 6.04
N GLN A 16 -24.37 8.00 7.13
CA GLN A 16 -23.15 8.71 7.48
C GLN A 16 -22.00 7.74 7.75
N THR A 17 -22.27 6.66 8.46
CA THR A 17 -21.28 5.64 8.74
C THR A 17 -20.81 4.95 7.45
N ILE A 18 -21.74 4.61 6.56
CA ILE A 18 -21.43 4.01 5.26
C ILE A 18 -20.52 4.93 4.46
N ASN A 19 -20.82 6.21 4.41
CA ASN A 19 -20.01 7.18 3.68
C ASN A 19 -18.61 7.30 4.27
N GLN A 20 -18.47 7.32 5.58
CA GLN A 20 -17.15 7.34 6.24
C GLN A 20 -16.36 6.09 5.93
N LEU A 21 -17.01 4.93 5.97
CA LEU A 21 -16.35 3.66 5.66
C LEU A 21 -15.89 3.61 4.20
N ARG A 22 -16.69 4.12 3.29
CA ARG A 22 -16.31 4.21 1.86
C ARG A 22 -15.09 5.10 1.66
N ASP A 23 -15.05 6.24 2.34
CA ASP A 23 -13.90 7.15 2.27
C ASP A 23 -12.65 6.48 2.82
N ASN A 24 -12.77 5.76 3.93
CA ASN A 24 -11.65 5.01 4.50
C ASN A 24 -11.15 3.92 3.57
N ILE A 25 -12.06 3.21 2.92
CA ILE A 25 -11.72 2.16 1.94
C ILE A 25 -10.93 2.79 0.78
N THR A 26 -11.40 3.91 0.25
CA THR A 26 -10.70 4.59 -0.84
C THR A 26 -9.28 5.01 -0.44
N LYS A 27 -9.12 5.57 0.76
CA LYS A 27 -7.81 5.94 1.27
C LYS A 27 -6.89 4.74 1.43
N LEU A 28 -7.42 3.64 1.96
CA LEU A 28 -6.64 2.42 2.13
C LEU A 28 -6.25 1.81 0.80
N GLU A 29 -7.13 1.84 -0.19
CA GLU A 29 -6.82 1.37 -1.54
C GLU A 29 -5.68 2.19 -2.15
N ASP A 30 -5.71 3.51 -1.99
CA ASP A 30 -4.65 4.39 -2.47
C ASP A 30 -3.33 4.12 -1.76
N GLU A 31 -3.34 3.90 -0.45
CA GLU A 31 -2.15 3.55 0.32
C GLU A 31 -1.58 2.21 -0.13
N ILE A 32 -2.43 1.22 -0.37
CA ILE A 32 -2.00 -0.09 -0.86
C ILE A 32 -1.32 0.06 -2.22
N GLU A 33 -1.89 0.84 -3.12
CA GLU A 33 -1.31 1.07 -4.43
C GLU A 33 0.06 1.74 -4.33
N THR A 34 0.17 2.76 -3.49
CA THR A 34 1.44 3.45 -3.23
C THR A 34 2.49 2.50 -2.67
N LEU A 35 2.12 1.68 -1.69
CA LEU A 35 3.02 0.70 -1.09
C LEU A 35 3.48 -0.35 -2.10
N LYS A 36 2.60 -0.79 -2.99
CA LYS A 36 2.97 -1.73 -4.06
C LYS A 36 4.01 -1.13 -4.99
N LYS A 37 3.85 0.13 -5.36
CA LYS A 37 4.81 0.84 -6.21
C LYS A 37 6.16 0.99 -5.51
N GLU A 38 6.14 1.39 -4.24
CA GLU A 38 7.36 1.54 -3.44
C GLU A 38 8.09 0.21 -3.28
N ASN A 39 7.34 -0.87 -3.02
CA ASN A 39 7.92 -2.20 -2.90
C ASN A 39 8.58 -2.65 -4.20
N LYS A 40 7.93 -2.39 -5.32
CA LYS A 40 8.48 -2.73 -6.64
C LYS A 40 9.78 -1.98 -6.89
N THR A 41 9.81 -0.69 -6.59
CA THR A 41 11.01 0.15 -6.74
C THR A 41 12.13 -0.35 -5.84
N GLN A 42 11.82 -0.67 -4.59
CA GLN A 42 12.81 -1.18 -3.63
C GLN A 42 13.40 -2.52 -4.08
N ARG A 43 12.57 -3.43 -4.57
CA ARG A 43 13.03 -4.71 -5.10
C ARG A 43 13.97 -4.52 -6.27
N TRP A 44 13.64 -3.61 -7.16
CA TRP A 44 14.47 -3.30 -8.31
C TRP A 44 15.83 -2.74 -7.86
N THR A 45 15.83 -1.83 -6.90
CA THR A 45 17.03 -1.26 -6.31
C THR A 45 17.91 -2.33 -5.64
N ILE A 46 17.27 -3.23 -4.87
CA ILE A 46 17.97 -4.33 -4.23
C ILE A 46 18.63 -5.24 -5.28
N ASN A 47 17.92 -5.57 -6.34
CA ASN A 47 18.47 -6.38 -7.42
C ASN A 47 19.66 -5.71 -8.11
N GLU A 48 19.58 -4.40 -8.34
CA GLU A 48 20.69 -3.65 -8.90
C GLU A 48 21.91 -3.67 -7.97
N LEU A 49 21.70 -3.44 -6.69
CA LEU A 49 22.79 -3.46 -5.71
C LEU A 49 23.43 -4.84 -5.60
N GLU A 50 22.64 -5.89 -5.60
CA GLU A 50 23.14 -7.26 -5.59
C GLU A 50 23.97 -7.55 -6.83
N THR A 51 23.52 -7.09 -7.98
CA THR A 51 24.25 -7.25 -9.24
C THR A 51 25.58 -6.49 -9.20
N MET A 52 25.60 -5.28 -8.67
CA MET A 52 26.81 -4.50 -8.52
C MET A 52 27.81 -5.19 -7.59
N ILE A 53 27.34 -5.71 -6.47
CA ILE A 53 28.19 -6.43 -5.51
C ILE A 53 28.79 -7.66 -6.17
N PHE A 54 27.98 -8.41 -6.92
CA PHE A 54 28.45 -9.59 -7.66
C PHE A 54 29.54 -9.21 -8.66
N LEU A 55 29.32 -8.16 -9.44
CA LEU A 55 30.28 -7.70 -10.44
C LEU A 55 31.57 -7.20 -9.79
N LEU A 56 31.48 -6.47 -8.68
CA LEU A 56 32.66 -6.00 -7.95
C LEU A 56 33.48 -7.17 -7.41
N ASN A 57 32.80 -8.18 -6.85
CA ASN A 57 33.48 -9.36 -6.34
C ASN A 57 34.15 -10.13 -7.47
N GLY A 58 33.49 -10.27 -8.61
CA GLY A 58 34.05 -10.89 -9.80
C GLY A 58 35.26 -10.14 -10.31
N SER A 59 35.20 -8.81 -10.37
CA SER A 59 36.32 -7.95 -10.80
C SER A 59 37.50 -8.07 -9.85
N VAL A 60 37.27 -8.14 -8.57
CA VAL A 60 38.37 -8.32 -7.58
C VAL A 60 39.02 -9.69 -7.73
N LEU A 61 38.22 -10.73 -7.95
CA LEU A 61 38.75 -12.07 -8.19
C LEU A 61 39.57 -12.14 -9.48
N ASP A 62 39.10 -11.53 -10.55
CA ASP A 62 39.81 -11.47 -11.82
C ASP A 62 41.13 -10.71 -11.69
N ALA A 63 41.18 -9.66 -10.88
CA ALA A 63 42.40 -8.87 -10.66
C ALA A 63 43.49 -9.65 -9.91
N ARG A 64 43.12 -10.71 -9.21
CA ARG A 64 44.09 -11.57 -8.50
C ARG A 64 44.75 -12.61 -9.39
N TYR A 65 44.14 -12.85 -10.51
CA TYR A 65 44.68 -13.79 -11.49
C TYR A 65 45.48 -13.06 -12.56
#